data_65c2fd27b6a56c302308fb972a7e9acc
#
_entry.id   65c2fd27b6a56c302308fb972a7e9acc
#
_cell.length_a   1.000
_cell.length_b   1.000
_cell.length_c   1.000
_cell.angle_alpha   90.00
_cell.angle_beta   90.00
_cell.angle_gamma   90.00
#
_symmetry.space_group_name_H-M   'P 1'
#
loop_
_entity.id
_entity.type
_entity.pdbx_description
1 polymer ?
#
loop_
_entity_poly.entity_id
_entity_poly.type
_entity_poly.pdbx_seq_one_letter_code
_entity_poly.pdbx_strand_id
1 'polypeptide(L)'
;MATLSNANRPDVRAYIGATGSGKGVSIRAHLRAARPTRLLVWDPLAEYATFARPCGTLAGVVQAIDKAGAGPFKVAYTIQDGTDQKKAFALLCQVARRAGNLTFLVEELADVTQPSYAPPAWRRITTMGRHAGIAVIAATQRPALVDKAFLGNATYVRCFTLREDSDHRRMASALSVPLETIKGLQTVEGDNATRISYVERDFRTNARGENTITVKR
;
A
#
# COMPACT_ATOMS: atom_id res chain seq x y z
N MET A 1 -25.51 0.71 23.87
CA MET A 1 -24.17 0.84 23.26
C MET A 1 -24.36 0.66 21.75
N ALA A 2 -24.08 1.67 20.93
CA ALA A 2 -24.14 1.55 19.49
C ALA A 2 -23.02 0.66 19.01
N THR A 3 -23.33 -0.47 18.39
CA THR A 3 -22.37 -1.36 17.74
C THR A 3 -21.83 -0.62 16.51
N LEU A 4 -20.60 -0.12 16.58
CA LEU A 4 -19.92 0.44 15.41
C LEU A 4 -19.79 -0.67 14.36
N SER A 5 -20.52 -0.53 13.26
CA SER A 5 -20.41 -1.43 12.12
C SER A 5 -18.96 -1.43 11.62
N ASN A 6 -18.39 -2.62 11.32
CA ASN A 6 -17.05 -2.77 10.75
C ASN A 6 -16.90 -2.04 9.39
N ALA A 7 -18.00 -1.71 8.74
CA ALA A 7 -18.04 -1.03 7.44
C ALA A 7 -17.47 0.40 7.46
N ASN A 8 -17.30 1.02 8.63
CA ASN A 8 -16.84 2.42 8.75
C ASN A 8 -15.47 2.59 9.42
N ARG A 9 -14.73 1.48 9.61
CA ARG A 9 -13.38 1.55 10.19
C ARG A 9 -12.35 1.90 9.11
N PRO A 10 -11.47 2.86 9.35
CA PRO A 10 -10.39 3.14 8.41
C PRO A 10 -9.46 1.93 8.34
N ASP A 11 -9.09 1.50 7.13
CA ASP A 11 -8.05 0.51 6.90
C ASP A 11 -7.07 1.07 5.86
N VAL A 12 -6.00 1.68 6.36
CA VAL A 12 -4.92 2.26 5.57
C VAL A 12 -3.62 1.59 6.01
N ARG A 13 -3.07 0.75 5.13
CA ARG A 13 -1.88 -0.07 5.40
C ARG A 13 -0.68 0.44 4.62
N ALA A 14 0.42 0.66 5.31
CA ALA A 14 1.69 1.07 4.73
C ALA A 14 2.71 -0.07 4.84
N TYR A 15 3.29 -0.47 3.71
CA TYR A 15 4.38 -1.43 3.62
C TYR A 15 5.64 -0.72 3.11
N ILE A 16 6.63 -0.58 3.96
CA ILE A 16 7.77 0.30 3.77
C ILE A 16 9.07 -0.51 3.76
N GLY A 17 9.95 -0.30 2.78
CA GLY A 17 11.24 -0.96 2.74
C GLY A 17 11.90 -0.91 1.37
N ALA A 18 13.19 -1.18 1.29
CA ALA A 18 13.96 -1.21 0.05
C ALA A 18 13.48 -2.29 -0.94
N THR A 19 13.96 -2.25 -2.17
CA THR A 19 13.75 -3.35 -3.15
C THR A 19 14.27 -4.66 -2.57
N GLY A 20 13.50 -5.74 -2.74
CA GLY A 20 13.85 -7.06 -2.23
C GLY A 20 13.67 -7.26 -0.71
N SER A 21 13.26 -6.23 0.03
CA SER A 21 13.13 -6.29 1.50
C SER A 21 11.91 -7.07 2.02
N GLY A 22 11.03 -7.60 1.16
CA GLY A 22 9.88 -8.39 1.57
C GLY A 22 8.52 -7.68 1.56
N LYS A 23 8.44 -6.39 1.12
CA LYS A 23 7.17 -5.68 0.95
C LYS A 23 6.15 -6.48 0.15
N GLY A 24 6.50 -6.83 -1.09
CA GLY A 24 5.63 -7.58 -1.99
C GLY A 24 5.21 -8.95 -1.45
N VAL A 25 6.10 -9.65 -0.72
CA VAL A 25 5.75 -10.93 -0.04
C VAL A 25 4.63 -10.68 0.98
N SER A 26 4.78 -9.66 1.83
CA SER A 26 3.80 -9.31 2.85
C SER A 26 2.47 -8.83 2.27
N ILE A 27 2.51 -8.00 1.23
CA ILE A 27 1.30 -7.53 0.55
C ILE A 27 0.54 -8.70 -0.09
N ARG A 28 1.25 -9.57 -0.83
CA ARG A 28 0.64 -10.77 -1.44
C ARG A 28 0.07 -11.72 -0.39
N ALA A 29 0.75 -11.90 0.75
CA ALA A 29 0.22 -12.70 1.87
C ALA A 29 -1.06 -12.06 2.43
N HIS A 30 -1.08 -10.74 2.62
CA HIS A 30 -2.27 -10.01 3.06
C HIS A 30 -3.43 -10.15 2.06
N LEU A 31 -3.19 -9.99 0.76
CA LEU A 31 -4.23 -10.14 -0.27
C LEU A 31 -4.81 -11.57 -0.31
N ARG A 32 -3.96 -12.61 -0.12
CA ARG A 32 -4.43 -14.01 -0.03
C ARG A 32 -5.32 -14.24 1.19
N ALA A 33 -4.99 -13.63 2.32
CA ALA A 33 -5.78 -13.75 3.56
C ALA A 33 -7.08 -12.95 3.49
N ALA A 34 -7.02 -11.70 3.04
CA ALA A 34 -8.16 -10.79 2.99
C ALA A 34 -9.15 -11.12 1.86
N ARG A 35 -8.67 -11.70 0.75
CA ARG A 35 -9.46 -12.10 -0.44
C ARG A 35 -10.43 -11.02 -0.91
N PRO A 36 -9.97 -9.79 -1.20
CA PRO A 36 -10.87 -8.73 -1.61
C PRO A 36 -11.63 -9.14 -2.89
N THR A 37 -12.93 -8.93 -2.89
CA THR A 37 -13.78 -9.19 -4.07
C THR A 37 -13.69 -8.07 -5.09
N ARG A 38 -13.40 -6.84 -4.64
CA ARG A 38 -13.22 -5.65 -5.47
C ARG A 38 -11.81 -5.11 -5.21
N LEU A 39 -10.93 -5.26 -6.20
CA LEU A 39 -9.51 -4.87 -6.10
C LEU A 39 -9.13 -3.99 -7.28
N LEU A 40 -8.66 -2.78 -6.96
CA LEU A 40 -8.01 -1.88 -7.91
C LEU A 40 -6.55 -1.77 -7.54
N VAL A 41 -5.64 -1.89 -8.51
CA VAL A 41 -4.21 -1.81 -8.28
C VAL A 41 -3.60 -0.72 -9.16
N TRP A 42 -2.81 0.16 -8.57
CA TRP A 42 -1.78 0.94 -9.26
C TRP A 42 -0.52 0.08 -9.29
N ASP A 43 -0.19 -0.48 -10.44
CA ASP A 43 0.82 -1.52 -10.63
C ASP A 43 1.80 -1.15 -11.75
N PRO A 44 2.71 -0.20 -11.51
CA PRO A 44 3.61 0.30 -12.54
C PRO A 44 4.51 -0.79 -13.14
N LEU A 45 4.83 -1.82 -12.37
CA LEU A 45 5.76 -2.89 -12.77
C LEU A 45 5.05 -4.22 -13.12
N ALA A 46 3.71 -4.25 -13.17
CA ALA A 46 2.89 -5.44 -13.46
C ALA A 46 3.17 -6.64 -12.51
N GLU A 47 3.43 -6.37 -11.23
CA GLU A 47 3.77 -7.40 -10.24
C GLU A 47 2.55 -8.15 -9.67
N TYR A 48 1.33 -7.65 -9.90
CA TYR A 48 0.09 -8.19 -9.33
C TYR A 48 -0.82 -8.91 -10.33
N ALA A 49 -0.28 -9.34 -11.47
CA ALA A 49 -1.04 -10.05 -12.52
C ALA A 49 -1.75 -11.32 -12.02
N THR A 50 -1.23 -11.97 -10.96
CA THR A 50 -1.87 -13.15 -10.32
C THR A 50 -3.06 -12.79 -9.42
N PHE A 51 -3.23 -11.52 -9.07
CA PHE A 51 -4.30 -11.01 -8.19
C PHE A 51 -5.35 -10.19 -8.92
N ALA A 52 -4.94 -9.47 -9.98
CA ALA A 52 -5.79 -8.56 -10.73
C ALA A 52 -5.41 -8.59 -12.22
N ARG A 53 -6.40 -8.48 -13.09
CA ARG A 53 -6.18 -8.45 -14.55
C ARG A 53 -5.42 -7.18 -14.94
N PRO A 54 -4.26 -7.27 -15.61
CA PRO A 54 -3.55 -6.11 -16.08
C PRO A 54 -4.35 -5.34 -17.14
N CYS A 55 -4.26 -4.01 -17.09
CA CYS A 55 -4.90 -3.10 -18.01
C CYS A 55 -4.02 -1.87 -18.23
N GLY A 56 -3.54 -1.65 -19.45
CA GLY A 56 -2.63 -0.55 -19.81
C GLY A 56 -3.32 0.80 -20.05
N THR A 57 -4.65 0.90 -19.93
CA THR A 57 -5.37 2.15 -20.16
C THR A 57 -6.38 2.45 -19.06
N LEU A 58 -6.53 3.72 -18.69
CA LEU A 58 -7.55 4.16 -17.74
C LEU A 58 -8.96 3.88 -18.25
N ALA A 59 -9.20 4.03 -19.54
CA ALA A 59 -10.50 3.72 -20.15
C ALA A 59 -10.87 2.25 -19.96
N GLY A 60 -9.92 1.32 -20.13
CA GLY A 60 -10.14 -0.10 -19.90
C GLY A 60 -10.38 -0.45 -18.43
N VAL A 61 -9.72 0.25 -17.50
CA VAL A 61 -10.00 0.12 -16.06
C VAL A 61 -11.42 0.56 -15.75
N VAL A 62 -11.84 1.75 -16.24
CA VAL A 62 -13.19 2.26 -16.05
C VAL A 62 -14.23 1.30 -16.63
N GLN A 63 -14.02 0.82 -17.85
CA GLN A 63 -14.92 -0.15 -18.49
C GLN A 63 -15.07 -1.45 -17.67
N ALA A 64 -13.96 -1.95 -17.11
CA ALA A 64 -13.99 -3.16 -16.27
C ALA A 64 -14.80 -2.95 -14.98
N ILE A 65 -14.67 -1.77 -14.35
CA ILE A 65 -15.40 -1.39 -13.14
C ILE A 65 -16.89 -1.16 -13.46
N ASP A 66 -17.19 -0.42 -14.52
CA ASP A 66 -18.58 -0.12 -14.93
C ASP A 66 -19.33 -1.41 -15.32
N LYS A 67 -18.66 -2.33 -16.03
CA LYS A 67 -19.22 -3.67 -16.36
C LYS A 67 -19.52 -4.49 -15.12
N ALA A 68 -18.69 -4.38 -14.08
CA ALA A 68 -18.90 -5.09 -12.83
C ALA A 68 -20.04 -4.48 -11.99
N GLY A 69 -20.32 -3.19 -12.14
CA GLY A 69 -21.31 -2.48 -11.32
C GLY A 69 -21.04 -2.64 -9.83
N ALA A 70 -22.02 -3.17 -9.10
CA ALA A 70 -21.86 -3.54 -7.68
C ALA A 70 -21.14 -4.87 -7.46
N GLY A 71 -20.94 -5.67 -8.51
CA GLY A 71 -20.31 -6.98 -8.45
C GLY A 71 -18.80 -6.96 -8.27
N PRO A 72 -18.17 -8.14 -8.23
CA PRO A 72 -16.73 -8.29 -8.03
C PRO A 72 -15.94 -7.84 -9.26
N PHE A 73 -14.78 -7.22 -9.03
CA PHE A 73 -13.77 -6.96 -10.04
C PHE A 73 -12.37 -7.00 -9.45
N LYS A 74 -11.38 -7.34 -10.28
CA LYS A 74 -9.97 -7.25 -9.92
C LYS A 74 -9.20 -6.76 -11.14
N VAL A 75 -8.77 -5.50 -11.12
CA VAL A 75 -8.08 -4.84 -12.23
C VAL A 75 -6.86 -4.09 -11.74
N ALA A 76 -5.75 -4.22 -12.47
CA ALA A 76 -4.50 -3.53 -12.23
C ALA A 76 -4.21 -2.57 -13.38
N TYR A 77 -4.03 -1.29 -13.08
CA TYR A 77 -3.54 -0.33 -14.07
C TYR A 77 -2.02 -0.46 -14.16
N THR A 78 -1.54 -0.87 -15.33
CA THR A 78 -0.12 -0.97 -15.66
C THR A 78 0.30 0.21 -16.53
N ILE A 79 1.51 0.73 -16.28
CA ILE A 79 2.01 1.91 -17.00
C ILE A 79 2.51 1.50 -18.38
N GLN A 80 2.22 2.32 -19.37
CA GLN A 80 2.76 2.22 -20.73
C GLN A 80 3.85 3.27 -20.92
N ASP A 81 4.78 3.03 -21.84
CA ASP A 81 5.82 3.99 -22.21
C ASP A 81 5.21 5.35 -22.59
N GLY A 82 5.81 6.43 -22.09
CA GLY A 82 5.32 7.79 -22.32
C GLY A 82 4.15 8.24 -21.41
N THR A 83 3.69 7.38 -20.50
CA THR A 83 2.61 7.76 -19.56
C THR A 83 3.08 8.81 -18.56
N ASP A 84 2.35 9.92 -18.44
CA ASP A 84 2.47 10.83 -17.29
C ASP A 84 1.88 10.13 -16.05
N GLN A 85 2.77 9.53 -15.26
CA GLN A 85 2.40 8.73 -14.09
C GLN A 85 1.61 9.53 -13.05
N LYS A 86 1.99 10.78 -12.79
CA LYS A 86 1.31 11.62 -11.78
C LYS A 86 -0.11 11.94 -12.19
N LYS A 87 -0.31 12.27 -13.47
CA LYS A 87 -1.65 12.52 -14.03
C LYS A 87 -2.50 11.25 -14.06
N ALA A 88 -1.92 10.13 -14.51
CA ALA A 88 -2.60 8.85 -14.55
C ALA A 88 -3.02 8.38 -13.14
N PHE A 89 -2.14 8.49 -12.14
CA PHE A 89 -2.44 8.17 -10.76
C PHE A 89 -3.55 9.06 -10.18
N ALA A 90 -3.49 10.37 -10.45
CA ALA A 90 -4.54 11.29 -9.99
C ALA A 90 -5.93 10.92 -10.55
N LEU A 91 -5.99 10.52 -11.83
CA LEU A 91 -7.22 10.04 -12.47
C LEU A 91 -7.65 8.68 -11.89
N LEU A 92 -6.73 7.75 -11.70
CA LEU A 92 -7.06 6.45 -11.09
C LEU A 92 -7.62 6.61 -9.67
N CYS A 93 -7.09 7.56 -8.89
CA CYS A 93 -7.66 7.90 -7.58
C CYS A 93 -9.10 8.42 -7.66
N GLN A 94 -9.44 9.19 -8.71
CA GLN A 94 -10.83 9.62 -8.94
C GLN A 94 -11.72 8.42 -9.28
N VAL A 95 -11.24 7.50 -10.12
CA VAL A 95 -11.94 6.25 -10.45
C VAL A 95 -12.18 5.41 -9.19
N ALA A 96 -11.16 5.22 -8.34
CA ALA A 96 -11.28 4.50 -7.07
C ALA A 96 -12.38 5.12 -6.17
N ARG A 97 -12.38 6.45 -6.05
CA ARG A 97 -13.38 7.15 -5.24
C ARG A 97 -14.80 7.02 -5.78
N ARG A 98 -14.96 7.09 -7.11
CA ARG A 98 -16.27 6.92 -7.77
C ARG A 98 -16.79 5.49 -7.59
N ALA A 99 -15.92 4.50 -7.74
CA ALA A 99 -16.28 3.08 -7.63
C ALA A 99 -16.68 2.68 -6.20
N GLY A 100 -15.95 3.16 -5.19
CA GLY A 100 -16.17 2.81 -3.78
C GLY A 100 -16.16 1.31 -3.49
N ASN A 101 -16.30 0.95 -2.20
CA ASN A 101 -16.39 -0.44 -1.74
C ASN A 101 -15.32 -1.35 -2.37
N LEU A 102 -14.04 -0.99 -2.23
CA LEU A 102 -12.92 -1.70 -2.84
C LEU A 102 -11.66 -1.63 -1.98
N THR A 103 -10.73 -2.55 -2.24
CA THR A 103 -9.34 -2.42 -1.81
C THR A 103 -8.55 -1.71 -2.92
N PHE A 104 -7.89 -0.61 -2.59
CA PHE A 104 -7.00 0.12 -3.47
C PHE A 104 -5.55 -0.13 -3.07
N LEU A 105 -4.85 -0.92 -3.88
CA LEU A 105 -3.41 -1.17 -3.73
C LEU A 105 -2.63 -0.20 -4.60
N VAL A 106 -1.62 0.43 -4.00
CA VAL A 106 -0.74 1.40 -4.67
C VAL A 106 0.71 0.99 -4.47
N GLU A 107 1.40 0.61 -5.53
CA GLU A 107 2.84 0.39 -5.54
C GLU A 107 3.61 1.67 -5.82
N GLU A 108 4.81 1.75 -5.26
CA GLU A 108 5.77 2.87 -5.40
C GLU A 108 5.14 4.27 -5.25
N LEU A 109 4.49 4.47 -4.12
CA LEU A 109 3.76 5.70 -3.82
C LEU A 109 4.64 6.96 -3.90
N ALA A 110 5.96 6.85 -3.66
CA ALA A 110 6.90 7.97 -3.77
C ALA A 110 7.05 8.53 -5.19
N ASP A 111 6.73 7.75 -6.22
CA ASP A 111 6.83 8.21 -7.62
C ASP A 111 5.67 9.16 -7.99
N VAL A 112 4.55 9.06 -7.29
CA VAL A 112 3.31 9.76 -7.62
C VAL A 112 2.85 10.76 -6.55
N THR A 113 3.56 10.83 -5.42
CA THR A 113 3.35 11.81 -4.35
C THR A 113 4.67 12.48 -3.94
N GLN A 114 4.60 13.49 -3.09
CA GLN A 114 5.75 14.18 -2.50
C GLN A 114 5.42 14.56 -1.05
N PRO A 115 6.42 14.84 -0.18
CA PRO A 115 6.18 15.14 1.24
C PRO A 115 5.18 16.27 1.50
N SER A 116 5.10 17.26 0.59
CA SER A 116 4.20 18.41 0.67
C SER A 116 3.04 18.36 -0.30
N TYR A 117 3.00 17.34 -1.19
CA TYR A 117 1.99 17.25 -2.24
C TYR A 117 1.50 15.82 -2.46
N ALA A 118 0.17 15.71 -2.55
CA ALA A 118 -0.50 14.52 -3.08
C ALA A 118 -1.71 14.93 -3.90
N PRO A 119 -2.11 14.14 -4.92
CA PRO A 119 -3.34 14.41 -5.66
C PRO A 119 -4.55 14.57 -4.72
N PRO A 120 -5.44 15.55 -4.93
CA PRO A 120 -6.58 15.78 -4.04
C PRO A 120 -7.47 14.54 -3.83
N ALA A 121 -7.62 13.71 -4.89
CA ALA A 121 -8.39 12.47 -4.79
C ALA A 121 -7.69 11.44 -3.88
N TRP A 122 -6.36 11.29 -3.96
CA TRP A 122 -5.58 10.44 -3.05
C TRP A 122 -5.72 10.91 -1.59
N ARG A 123 -5.54 12.19 -1.35
CA ARG A 123 -5.72 12.78 -0.02
C ARG A 123 -7.09 12.42 0.58
N ARG A 124 -8.16 12.55 -0.21
CA ARG A 124 -9.50 12.18 0.25
C ARG A 124 -9.65 10.68 0.51
N ILE A 125 -8.99 9.82 -0.28
CA ILE A 125 -8.99 8.37 -0.05
C ILE A 125 -8.32 8.05 1.30
N THR A 126 -7.14 8.61 1.57
CA THR A 126 -6.39 8.29 2.79
C THR A 126 -6.98 8.90 4.06
N THR A 127 -7.74 9.99 3.96
CA THR A 127 -8.37 10.65 5.11
C THR A 127 -9.83 10.25 5.33
N MET A 128 -10.58 10.03 4.26
CA MET A 128 -12.03 9.85 4.27
C MET A 128 -12.51 8.60 3.52
N GLY A 129 -11.61 7.78 2.98
CA GLY A 129 -11.94 6.61 2.15
C GLY A 129 -12.88 5.61 2.83
N ARG A 130 -12.82 5.52 4.16
CA ARG A 130 -13.73 4.69 4.96
C ARG A 130 -15.22 4.97 4.67
N HIS A 131 -15.58 6.22 4.41
CA HIS A 131 -16.98 6.60 4.11
C HIS A 131 -17.43 6.11 2.72
N ALA A 132 -16.50 5.84 1.84
CA ALA A 132 -16.73 5.23 0.54
C ALA A 132 -16.41 3.71 0.52
N GLY A 133 -16.17 3.10 1.69
CA GLY A 133 -15.82 1.68 1.80
C GLY A 133 -14.47 1.33 1.18
N ILE A 134 -13.51 2.28 1.11
CA ILE A 134 -12.21 2.06 0.48
C ILE A 134 -11.19 1.68 1.56
N ALA A 135 -10.65 0.46 1.46
CA ALA A 135 -9.44 0.05 2.15
C ALA A 135 -8.21 0.39 1.27
N VAL A 136 -7.13 0.87 1.90
CA VAL A 136 -5.90 1.26 1.21
C VAL A 136 -4.76 0.35 1.62
N ILE A 137 -4.00 -0.12 0.64
CA ILE A 137 -2.70 -0.74 0.82
C ILE A 137 -1.72 0.07 -0.03
N ALA A 138 -0.68 0.63 0.57
CA ALA A 138 0.35 1.30 -0.24
C ALA A 138 1.75 0.88 0.17
N ALA A 139 2.61 0.77 -0.85
CA ALA A 139 4.02 0.43 -0.70
C ALA A 139 4.90 1.60 -1.13
N THR A 140 6.05 1.72 -0.48
CA THR A 140 7.12 2.62 -0.93
C THR A 140 8.47 2.18 -0.43
N GLN A 141 9.50 2.49 -1.20
CA GLN A 141 10.89 2.32 -0.79
C GLN A 141 11.43 3.55 -0.05
N ARG A 142 10.83 4.72 -0.28
CA ARG A 142 11.31 6.02 0.18
C ARG A 142 10.25 6.74 1.04
N PRO A 143 10.05 6.32 2.30
CA PRO A 143 9.02 6.89 3.17
C PRO A 143 9.23 8.37 3.49
N ALA A 144 10.46 8.89 3.37
CA ALA A 144 10.72 10.33 3.50
C ALA A 144 10.17 11.15 2.31
N LEU A 145 9.95 10.51 1.15
CA LEU A 145 9.50 11.18 -0.08
C LEU A 145 7.99 11.08 -0.33
N VAL A 146 7.25 10.27 0.44
CA VAL A 146 5.78 10.21 0.31
C VAL A 146 5.09 11.34 1.07
N ASP A 147 3.84 11.59 0.70
CA ASP A 147 3.04 12.60 1.40
C ASP A 147 2.87 12.27 2.90
N LYS A 148 2.98 13.33 3.72
CA LYS A 148 2.94 13.18 5.18
C LYS A 148 1.58 12.71 5.68
N ALA A 149 0.50 13.05 4.95
CA ALA A 149 -0.85 12.70 5.36
C ALA A 149 -1.11 11.19 5.23
N PHE A 150 -0.55 10.51 4.24
CA PHE A 150 -0.66 9.06 4.09
C PHE A 150 -0.12 8.32 5.33
N LEU A 151 1.14 8.58 5.69
CA LEU A 151 1.74 7.93 6.87
C LEU A 151 1.05 8.36 8.19
N GLY A 152 0.58 9.61 8.28
CA GLY A 152 -0.14 10.11 9.46
C GLY A 152 -1.54 9.48 9.63
N ASN A 153 -2.17 9.02 8.53
CA ASN A 153 -3.47 8.36 8.56
C ASN A 153 -3.38 6.83 8.47
N ALA A 154 -2.16 6.27 8.34
CA ALA A 154 -1.99 4.83 8.31
C ALA A 154 -2.46 4.19 9.62
N THR A 155 -3.34 3.21 9.50
CA THR A 155 -3.85 2.43 10.64
C THR A 155 -2.98 1.22 10.94
N TYR A 156 -2.17 0.81 9.99
CA TYR A 156 -1.19 -0.24 10.11
C TYR A 156 0.06 0.11 9.29
N VAL A 157 1.22 -0.06 9.88
CA VAL A 157 2.51 0.17 9.23
C VAL A 157 3.42 -1.03 9.48
N ARG A 158 4.04 -1.54 8.43
CA ARG A 158 5.11 -2.52 8.48
C ARG A 158 6.34 -1.99 7.77
N CYS A 159 7.46 -1.94 8.48
CA CYS A 159 8.74 -1.44 8.00
C CYS A 159 9.75 -2.57 7.93
N PHE A 160 10.37 -2.71 6.78
CA PHE A 160 11.47 -3.61 6.47
C PHE A 160 12.78 -2.83 6.36
N THR A 161 13.86 -3.49 5.96
CA THR A 161 15.17 -2.88 5.70
C THR A 161 15.05 -1.65 4.79
N LEU A 162 15.69 -0.58 5.19
CA LEU A 162 15.82 0.69 4.45
C LEU A 162 17.28 0.96 4.14
N ARG A 163 17.55 1.93 3.26
CA ARG A 163 18.92 2.29 2.85
C ARG A 163 19.34 3.68 3.29
N GLU A 164 18.41 4.62 3.33
CA GLU A 164 18.69 6.04 3.53
C GLU A 164 18.44 6.48 4.98
N ASP A 165 19.33 7.27 5.53
CA ASP A 165 19.22 7.78 6.90
C ASP A 165 17.95 8.62 7.12
N SER A 166 17.51 9.36 6.11
CA SER A 166 16.25 10.12 6.16
C SER A 166 15.04 9.21 6.31
N ASP A 167 15.06 8.05 5.62
CA ASP A 167 14.00 7.05 5.67
C ASP A 167 14.02 6.30 7.01
N HIS A 168 15.20 5.96 7.54
CA HIS A 168 15.33 5.38 8.89
C HIS A 168 14.72 6.29 9.95
N ARG A 169 15.12 7.58 9.97
CA ARG A 169 14.58 8.57 10.93
C ARG A 169 13.07 8.76 10.77
N ARG A 170 12.59 8.81 9.52
CA ARG A 170 11.15 8.93 9.24
C ARG A 170 10.37 7.76 9.83
N MET A 171 10.86 6.53 9.66
CA MET A 171 10.17 5.33 10.15
C MET A 171 10.30 5.14 11.66
N ALA A 172 11.45 5.43 12.25
CA ALA A 172 11.61 5.43 13.71
C ALA A 172 10.59 6.35 14.38
N SER A 173 10.42 7.58 13.85
CA SER A 173 9.39 8.52 14.31
C SER A 173 7.97 8.00 14.08
N ALA A 174 7.65 7.52 12.87
CA ALA A 174 6.30 7.05 12.54
C ALA A 174 5.84 5.86 13.38
N LEU A 175 6.75 4.92 13.66
CA LEU A 175 6.49 3.73 14.47
C LEU A 175 6.67 3.96 15.98
N SER A 176 7.28 5.09 16.37
CA SER A 176 7.65 5.43 17.76
C SER A 176 8.57 4.36 18.36
N VAL A 177 9.63 4.00 17.64
CA VAL A 177 10.68 3.07 18.04
C VAL A 177 12.06 3.75 18.01
N PRO A 178 13.06 3.24 18.72
CA PRO A 178 14.44 3.71 18.61
C PRO A 178 14.94 3.64 17.16
N LEU A 179 15.80 4.58 16.76
CA LEU A 179 16.40 4.61 15.43
C LEU A 179 17.17 3.32 15.13
N GLU A 180 17.86 2.79 16.12
CA GLU A 180 18.66 1.57 16.01
C GLU A 180 17.79 0.33 15.71
N THR A 181 16.55 0.29 16.19
CA THR A 181 15.59 -0.77 15.83
C THR A 181 15.35 -0.79 14.32
N ILE A 182 15.17 0.38 13.69
CA ILE A 182 14.97 0.45 12.23
C ILE A 182 16.27 0.16 11.46
N LYS A 183 17.41 0.66 11.94
CA LYS A 183 18.72 0.39 11.32
C LYS A 183 19.15 -1.07 11.43
N GLY A 184 18.70 -1.77 12.47
CA GLY A 184 18.96 -3.18 12.71
C GLY A 184 18.15 -4.15 11.84
N LEU A 185 17.17 -3.66 11.05
CA LEU A 185 16.38 -4.52 10.17
C LEU A 185 17.24 -5.09 9.04
N GLN A 186 17.13 -6.40 8.81
CA GLN A 186 17.96 -7.13 7.87
C GLN A 186 17.17 -8.07 6.98
N THR A 187 17.68 -8.26 5.77
CA THR A 187 17.30 -9.37 4.89
C THR A 187 18.51 -10.27 4.74
N VAL A 188 18.42 -11.48 5.27
CA VAL A 188 19.53 -12.45 5.29
C VAL A 188 19.19 -13.60 4.37
N GLU A 189 19.96 -13.73 3.29
CA GLU A 189 19.84 -14.84 2.36
C GLU A 189 20.61 -16.05 2.91
N GLY A 190 19.96 -17.20 2.97
CA GLY A 190 20.56 -18.49 3.27
C GLY A 190 20.32 -19.48 2.13
N ASP A 191 20.93 -20.65 2.19
CA ASP A 191 20.91 -21.66 1.10
C ASP A 191 19.49 -22.09 0.72
N ASN A 192 18.61 -22.28 1.70
CA ASN A 192 17.24 -22.80 1.49
C ASN A 192 16.13 -21.80 1.77
N ALA A 193 16.44 -20.65 2.36
CA ALA A 193 15.45 -19.66 2.72
C ALA A 193 16.07 -18.29 2.96
N THR A 194 15.29 -17.25 2.68
CA THR A 194 15.59 -15.86 3.04
C THR A 194 14.83 -15.49 4.30
N ARG A 195 15.55 -14.99 5.32
CA ARG A 195 14.97 -14.41 6.54
C ARG A 195 14.92 -12.91 6.43
N ILE A 196 13.73 -12.34 6.68
CA ILE A 196 13.45 -10.93 6.53
C ILE A 196 12.88 -10.39 7.84
N SER A 197 13.66 -9.57 8.55
CA SER A 197 13.18 -8.91 9.76
C SER A 197 12.34 -7.67 9.42
N TYR A 198 11.36 -7.39 10.27
CA TYR A 198 10.51 -6.21 10.15
C TYR A 198 9.99 -5.74 11.51
N VAL A 199 9.63 -4.47 11.56
CA VAL A 199 8.89 -3.86 12.67
C VAL A 199 7.52 -3.47 12.16
N GLU A 200 6.49 -3.73 12.98
CA GLU A 200 5.12 -3.35 12.64
C GLU A 200 4.40 -2.66 13.79
N ARG A 201 3.41 -1.89 13.44
CA ARG A 201 2.49 -1.28 14.39
C ARG A 201 1.07 -1.25 13.83
N ASP A 202 0.11 -1.77 14.61
CA ASP A 202 -1.31 -1.54 14.37
C ASP A 202 -1.78 -0.43 15.31
N PHE A 203 -2.09 0.73 14.75
CA PHE A 203 -2.50 1.90 15.52
C PHE A 203 -3.93 1.80 16.06
N ARG A 204 -4.73 0.85 15.57
CA ARG A 204 -6.10 0.62 16.05
C ARG A 204 -6.10 -0.13 17.38
N THR A 205 -5.15 -1.03 17.57
CA THR A 205 -4.99 -1.85 18.78
C THR A 205 -3.81 -1.40 19.64
N ASN A 206 -2.98 -0.49 19.09
CA ASN A 206 -1.68 -0.10 19.63
C ASN A 206 -0.69 -1.26 19.76
N ALA A 207 -0.95 -2.39 19.09
CA ALA A 207 -0.03 -3.52 19.06
C ALA A 207 1.23 -3.17 18.25
N ARG A 208 2.38 -3.59 18.78
CA ARG A 208 3.69 -3.46 18.14
C ARG A 208 4.35 -4.84 18.10
N GLY A 209 5.15 -5.08 17.08
CA GLY A 209 5.90 -6.32 16.94
C GLY A 209 7.20 -6.12 16.16
N GLU A 210 8.24 -6.81 16.62
CA GLU A 210 9.46 -7.05 15.86
C GLU A 210 9.44 -8.53 15.49
N ASN A 211 9.46 -8.85 14.20
CA ASN A 211 9.21 -10.21 13.73
C ASN A 211 10.09 -10.55 12.51
N THR A 212 10.06 -11.80 12.11
CA THR A 212 10.80 -12.29 10.94
C THR A 212 9.88 -13.10 10.04
N ILE A 213 9.97 -12.87 8.73
CA ILE A 213 9.35 -13.72 7.71
C ILE A 213 10.44 -14.63 7.16
N THR A 214 10.13 -15.91 7.00
CA THR A 214 10.98 -16.87 6.30
C THR A 214 10.35 -17.20 4.96
N VAL A 215 11.04 -16.86 3.88
CA VAL A 215 10.65 -17.17 2.50
C VAL A 215 11.47 -18.35 2.03
N LYS A 216 10.85 -19.51 1.81
CA LYS A 216 11.51 -20.68 1.22
C LYS A 216 11.75 -20.44 -0.26
N ARG A 217 12.91 -20.88 -0.76
CA ARG A 217 13.23 -20.89 -2.19
C ARG A 217 12.58 -22.08 -2.89
#